data_4543178d5a0a4cf2b8b71f93e215333b
#
_entry.id   4543178d5a0a4cf2b8b71f93e215333b
#
_cell.length_a   1.000
_cell.length_b   1.000
_cell.length_c   1.000
_cell.angle_alpha   90.00
_cell.angle_beta   90.00
_cell.angle_gamma   90.00
#
_symmetry.space_group_name_H-M   'P 1'
#
loop_
_entity.id
_entity.type
_entity.pdbx_description
1 polymer ?
#
loop_
_entity_poly.entity_id
_entity_poly.type
_entity_poly.pdbx_seq_one_letter_code
_entity_poly.pdbx_strand_id
1 'polypeptide(L)'
;MATLLGMLVLAGALTFWAGATVVGWSRARNAGRLPRPPRPRPSPARLAALTAGLALVAGGAVHAYGLTYLPTLFPEDACWFNAGAKVSPDSSGALPVSLVCNGEEVVPGWVNPALLVLGGTGLAATVTSVVLAARARAERRVAARTDAGDDS
;
A
#
# COMPACT_ATOMS: atom_id res chain seq x y z
N MET A 1 4.86 15.65 -13.80
CA MET A 1 4.49 15.88 -12.37
C MET A 1 3.91 14.63 -11.70
N ALA A 2 3.08 13.84 -12.38
CA ALA A 2 2.49 12.60 -11.82
C ALA A 2 3.52 11.53 -11.42
N THR A 3 4.61 11.39 -12.16
CA THR A 3 5.70 10.44 -11.87
C THR A 3 6.45 10.74 -10.57
N LEU A 4 6.66 12.03 -10.27
CA LEU A 4 7.29 12.45 -9.01
C LEU A 4 6.40 12.16 -7.80
N LEU A 5 5.09 12.35 -7.93
CA LEU A 5 4.14 12.03 -6.86
C LEU A 5 4.07 10.52 -6.60
N GLY A 6 4.08 9.71 -7.65
CA GLY A 6 4.11 8.24 -7.54
C GLY A 6 5.38 7.73 -6.86
N MET A 7 6.55 8.29 -7.21
CA MET A 7 7.82 7.95 -6.55
C MET A 7 7.85 8.39 -5.08
N LEU A 8 7.27 9.54 -4.73
CA LEU A 8 7.18 10.01 -3.35
C LEU A 8 6.26 9.13 -2.49
N VAL A 9 5.14 8.67 -3.04
CA VAL A 9 4.22 7.76 -2.34
C VAL A 9 4.87 6.38 -2.14
N LEU A 10 5.56 5.86 -3.15
CA LEU A 10 6.33 4.59 -3.03
C LEU A 10 7.48 4.72 -2.02
N ALA A 11 8.24 5.80 -2.08
CA ALA A 11 9.31 6.05 -1.12
C ALA A 11 8.77 6.22 0.31
N GLY A 12 7.64 6.92 0.48
CA GLY A 12 6.96 7.06 1.77
C GLY A 12 6.43 5.74 2.32
N ALA A 13 5.86 4.88 1.49
CA ALA A 13 5.39 3.56 1.89
C ALA A 13 6.56 2.63 2.28
N LEU A 14 7.66 2.65 1.53
CA LEU A 14 8.86 1.87 1.81
C LEU A 14 9.57 2.33 3.09
N THR A 15 9.68 3.65 3.32
CA THR A 15 10.28 4.19 4.54
C THR A 15 9.44 3.92 5.79
N PHE A 16 8.11 3.99 5.67
CA PHE A 16 7.19 3.62 6.75
C PHE A 16 7.31 2.12 7.09
N TRP A 17 7.41 1.27 6.07
CA TRP A 17 7.56 -0.19 6.26
C TRP A 17 8.93 -0.55 6.87
N ALA A 18 10.00 0.05 6.38
CA ALA A 18 11.34 -0.13 6.93
C ALA A 18 11.42 0.35 8.39
N GLY A 19 10.82 1.48 8.71
CA GLY A 19 10.74 1.99 10.08
C GLY A 19 9.98 1.05 11.02
N ALA A 20 8.85 0.50 10.60
CA ALA A 20 8.05 -0.44 11.39
C ALA A 20 8.78 -1.77 11.64
N THR A 21 9.54 -2.26 10.67
CA THR A 21 10.35 -3.50 10.82
C THR A 21 11.55 -3.29 11.73
N VAL A 22 12.25 -2.16 11.63
CA VAL A 22 13.41 -1.84 12.49
C VAL A 22 12.98 -1.70 13.95
N VAL A 23 11.87 -1.02 14.24
CA VAL A 23 11.32 -0.89 15.60
C VAL A 23 10.87 -2.25 16.14
N GLY A 24 10.31 -3.13 15.31
CA GLY A 24 9.98 -4.50 15.68
C GLY A 24 11.23 -5.33 16.03
N TRP A 25 12.29 -5.18 15.26
CA TRP A 25 13.55 -5.92 15.43
C TRP A 25 14.35 -5.49 16.68
N SER A 26 14.40 -4.19 16.97
CA SER A 26 15.08 -3.66 18.16
C SER A 26 14.40 -4.13 19.46
N ARG A 27 13.06 -4.20 19.47
CA ARG A 27 12.30 -4.76 20.59
C ARG A 27 12.52 -6.26 20.77
N ALA A 28 12.64 -7.02 19.68
CA ALA A 28 12.90 -8.47 19.72
C ALA A 28 14.30 -8.80 20.26
N ARG A 29 15.33 -7.99 19.97
CA ARG A 29 16.70 -8.18 20.49
C ARG A 29 16.79 -7.95 22.00
N ASN A 30 16.04 -7.00 22.54
CA ASN A 30 16.05 -6.70 23.97
C ASN A 30 15.25 -7.70 24.81
N ALA A 31 14.31 -8.43 24.20
CA ALA A 31 13.50 -9.46 24.87
C ALA A 31 14.19 -10.82 25.02
N GLY A 32 15.40 -11.01 24.48
CA GLY A 32 16.09 -12.31 24.38
C GLY A 32 16.63 -12.90 25.69
N ARG A 33 16.37 -12.30 26.86
CA ARG A 33 16.89 -12.76 28.16
C ARG A 33 15.85 -13.32 29.13
N LEU A 34 14.58 -13.37 28.76
CA LEU A 34 13.52 -13.93 29.60
C LEU A 34 12.93 -15.20 28.96
N PRO A 35 12.41 -16.16 29.77
CA PRO A 35 11.70 -17.32 29.24
C PRO A 35 10.61 -16.83 28.29
N ARG A 36 10.59 -17.37 27.07
CA ARG A 36 9.62 -16.94 26.03
C ARG A 36 8.21 -17.18 26.52
N PRO A 37 7.41 -16.13 26.80
CA PRO A 37 5.99 -16.30 27.03
C PRO A 37 5.35 -16.94 25.78
N PRO A 38 4.25 -17.70 25.93
CA PRO A 38 3.52 -18.26 24.79
C PRO A 38 3.27 -17.14 23.79
N ARG A 39 3.56 -17.40 22.50
CA ARG A 39 3.46 -16.38 21.43
C ARG A 39 2.08 -15.75 21.46
N PRO A 40 1.96 -14.46 21.77
CA PRO A 40 0.65 -13.80 21.79
C PRO A 40 0.04 -13.88 20.39
N ARG A 41 -1.23 -14.28 20.32
CA ARG A 41 -1.99 -14.24 19.06
C ARG A 41 -1.89 -12.83 18.46
N PRO A 42 -1.64 -12.70 17.15
CA PRO A 42 -1.57 -11.38 16.54
C PRO A 42 -2.87 -10.62 16.80
N SER A 43 -2.77 -9.39 17.27
CA SER A 43 -3.95 -8.55 17.52
C SER A 43 -4.66 -8.26 16.19
N PRO A 44 -5.99 -8.12 16.17
CA PRO A 44 -6.74 -7.84 14.95
C PRO A 44 -6.27 -6.54 14.26
N ALA A 45 -5.86 -5.54 15.02
CA ALA A 45 -5.26 -4.33 14.47
C ALA A 45 -3.95 -4.60 13.70
N ARG A 46 -3.13 -5.53 14.18
CA ARG A 46 -1.88 -5.92 13.53
C ARG A 46 -2.13 -6.70 12.23
N LEU A 47 -3.13 -7.58 12.23
CA LEU A 47 -3.54 -8.29 11.03
C LEU A 47 -4.07 -7.31 9.98
N ALA A 48 -4.93 -6.37 10.35
CA ALA A 48 -5.43 -5.34 9.45
C ALA A 48 -4.29 -4.47 8.88
N ALA A 49 -3.31 -4.08 9.69
CA ALA A 49 -2.15 -3.33 9.22
C ALA A 49 -1.28 -4.12 8.22
N LEU A 50 -1.09 -5.41 8.44
CA LEU A 50 -0.39 -6.30 7.50
C LEU A 50 -1.13 -6.42 6.18
N THR A 51 -2.46 -6.62 6.23
CA THR A 51 -3.30 -6.68 5.03
C THR A 51 -3.23 -5.38 4.24
N ALA A 52 -3.30 -4.22 4.92
CA ALA A 52 -3.15 -2.92 4.28
C ALA A 52 -1.79 -2.78 3.57
N GLY A 53 -0.70 -3.15 4.26
CA GLY A 53 0.65 -3.11 3.68
C GLY A 53 0.79 -4.00 2.45
N LEU A 54 0.30 -5.23 2.51
CA LEU A 54 0.33 -6.16 1.37
C LEU A 54 -0.49 -5.65 0.18
N ALA A 55 -1.69 -5.12 0.44
CA ALA A 55 -2.55 -4.57 -0.61
C ALA A 55 -1.91 -3.35 -1.30
N LEU A 56 -1.25 -2.47 -0.54
CA LEU A 56 -0.55 -1.31 -1.09
C LEU A 56 0.67 -1.72 -1.93
N VAL A 57 1.46 -2.69 -1.47
CA VAL A 57 2.60 -3.20 -2.22
C VAL A 57 2.14 -3.88 -3.52
N ALA A 58 1.12 -4.74 -3.45
CA ALA A 58 0.57 -5.39 -4.62
C ALA A 58 -0.05 -4.39 -5.60
N GLY A 59 -0.82 -3.41 -5.09
CA GLY A 59 -1.39 -2.33 -5.90
C GLY A 59 -0.32 -1.48 -6.58
N GLY A 60 0.74 -1.14 -5.86
CA GLY A 60 1.90 -0.43 -6.41
C GLY A 60 2.60 -1.22 -7.51
N ALA A 61 2.76 -2.53 -7.35
CA ALA A 61 3.35 -3.40 -8.37
C ALA A 61 2.48 -3.49 -9.63
N VAL A 62 1.16 -3.65 -9.47
CA VAL A 62 0.21 -3.66 -10.60
C VAL A 62 0.20 -2.31 -11.31
N HIS A 63 0.23 -1.21 -10.56
CA HIS A 63 0.28 0.14 -11.15
C HIS A 63 1.59 0.37 -11.92
N ALA A 64 2.74 0.00 -11.32
CA ALA A 64 4.04 0.08 -11.98
C ALA A 64 4.07 -0.76 -13.28
N TYR A 65 3.49 -1.97 -13.25
CA TYR A 65 3.31 -2.78 -14.45
C TYR A 65 2.45 -2.05 -15.49
N GLY A 66 1.32 -1.49 -15.11
CA GLY A 66 0.48 -0.71 -16.01
C GLY A 66 1.20 0.49 -16.62
N LEU A 67 2.04 1.18 -15.83
CA LEU A 67 2.83 2.31 -16.31
C LEU A 67 3.86 1.94 -17.38
N THR A 68 4.25 0.66 -17.50
CA THR A 68 5.17 0.21 -18.56
C THR A 68 4.57 0.34 -19.97
N TYR A 69 3.24 0.38 -20.06
CA TYR A 69 2.53 0.61 -21.34
C TYR A 69 2.47 2.10 -21.72
N LEU A 70 2.68 3.02 -20.76
CA LEU A 70 2.58 4.44 -21.04
C LEU A 70 3.84 4.99 -21.72
N PRO A 71 3.67 5.93 -22.64
CA PRO A 71 4.79 6.58 -23.32
C PRO A 71 5.53 7.53 -22.37
N THR A 72 6.55 7.03 -21.67
CA THR A 72 7.30 7.85 -20.71
C THR A 72 8.45 8.62 -21.33
N LEU A 73 9.12 8.04 -22.33
CA LEU A 73 10.30 8.62 -22.99
C LEU A 73 10.08 8.97 -24.47
N PHE A 74 9.35 8.09 -25.18
CA PHE A 74 9.09 8.26 -26.62
C PHE A 74 7.60 8.08 -26.90
N PRO A 75 6.80 9.16 -26.80
CA PRO A 75 5.34 9.07 -27.00
C PRO A 75 4.95 8.56 -28.39
N GLU A 76 5.73 8.90 -29.42
CA GLU A 76 5.47 8.51 -30.80
C GLU A 76 5.67 7.00 -31.03
N ASP A 77 6.51 6.35 -30.23
CA ASP A 77 6.84 4.93 -30.35
C ASP A 77 6.03 4.02 -29.42
N ALA A 78 5.21 4.58 -28.54
CA ALA A 78 4.46 3.80 -27.56
C ALA A 78 3.54 2.75 -28.19
N CYS A 79 2.85 3.11 -29.28
CA CYS A 79 1.99 2.19 -30.02
C CYS A 79 2.81 1.18 -30.82
N TRP A 80 4.00 1.54 -31.28
CA TRP A 80 4.89 0.61 -31.95
C TRP A 80 5.37 -0.50 -31.02
N PHE A 81 5.84 -0.14 -29.81
CA PHE A 81 6.33 -1.12 -28.83
C PHE A 81 5.24 -2.02 -28.26
N ASN A 82 4.02 -1.49 -28.07
CA ASN A 82 2.96 -2.23 -27.39
C ASN A 82 1.92 -2.85 -28.34
N ALA A 83 1.68 -2.25 -29.49
CA ALA A 83 0.69 -2.71 -30.48
C ALA A 83 1.28 -3.03 -31.86
N GLY A 84 2.59 -2.80 -32.08
CA GLY A 84 3.25 -3.00 -33.38
C GLY A 84 2.85 -2.02 -34.47
N ALA A 85 2.11 -0.95 -34.13
CA ALA A 85 1.61 0.05 -35.07
C ALA A 85 2.42 1.36 -34.98
N LYS A 86 2.94 1.84 -36.09
CA LYS A 86 3.66 3.12 -36.19
C LYS A 86 2.66 4.29 -36.24
N VAL A 87 1.91 4.47 -35.17
CA VAL A 87 0.93 5.55 -35.00
C VAL A 87 1.11 6.19 -33.65
N SER A 88 0.81 7.49 -33.56
CA SER A 88 0.77 8.17 -32.27
C SER A 88 -0.40 7.66 -31.43
N PRO A 89 -0.31 7.59 -30.09
CA PRO A 89 -1.42 7.24 -29.24
C PRO A 89 -2.59 8.20 -29.38
N ASP A 90 -3.80 7.67 -29.51
CA ASP A 90 -5.02 8.47 -29.53
C ASP A 90 -5.29 9.11 -28.15
N SER A 91 -5.02 8.34 -27.10
CA SER A 91 -5.10 8.82 -25.70
C SER A 91 -4.23 7.97 -24.77
N SER A 92 -3.79 8.58 -23.68
CA SER A 92 -3.08 7.87 -22.61
C SER A 92 -3.43 8.47 -21.26
N GLY A 93 -3.54 7.62 -20.22
CA GLY A 93 -3.86 8.01 -18.86
C GLY A 93 -3.10 7.19 -17.83
N ALA A 94 -2.66 7.83 -16.74
CA ALA A 94 -1.99 7.16 -15.64
C ALA A 94 -2.97 6.64 -14.58
N LEU A 95 -4.17 7.23 -14.46
CA LEU A 95 -5.27 6.80 -13.58
C LEU A 95 -6.61 7.23 -14.20
N PRO A 96 -7.43 6.29 -14.69
CA PRO A 96 -7.10 4.87 -14.87
C PRO A 96 -5.92 4.69 -15.83
N VAL A 97 -5.20 3.57 -15.70
CA VAL A 97 -4.09 3.27 -16.62
C VAL A 97 -4.70 2.89 -17.95
N SER A 98 -4.45 3.69 -18.98
CA SER A 98 -4.98 3.48 -20.32
C SER A 98 -3.98 3.93 -21.39
N LEU A 99 -3.94 3.20 -22.48
CA LEU A 99 -3.23 3.54 -23.70
C LEU A 99 -4.07 3.06 -24.88
N VAL A 100 -4.58 3.98 -25.67
CA VAL A 100 -5.38 3.68 -26.85
C VAL A 100 -4.55 3.92 -28.10
N CYS A 101 -4.43 2.92 -28.93
CA CYS A 101 -3.72 2.95 -30.20
C CYS A 101 -4.65 2.50 -31.32
N ASN A 102 -4.91 3.39 -32.28
CA ASN A 102 -5.81 3.11 -33.40
C ASN A 102 -7.21 2.65 -32.96
N GLY A 103 -7.75 3.26 -31.90
CA GLY A 103 -9.05 2.95 -31.33
C GLY A 103 -9.10 1.73 -30.42
N GLU A 104 -7.99 0.99 -30.23
CA GLU A 104 -7.92 -0.19 -29.38
C GLU A 104 -7.15 0.08 -28.08
N GLU A 105 -7.68 -0.39 -26.95
CA GLU A 105 -7.02 -0.33 -25.65
C GLU A 105 -5.92 -1.39 -25.59
N VAL A 106 -4.68 -0.94 -25.36
CA VAL A 106 -3.50 -1.82 -25.32
C VAL A 106 -3.17 -2.31 -23.92
N VAL A 107 -3.61 -1.56 -22.89
CA VAL A 107 -3.41 -1.96 -21.49
C VAL A 107 -4.31 -3.16 -21.17
N PRO A 108 -3.78 -4.25 -20.57
CA PRO A 108 -4.60 -5.40 -20.23
C PRO A 108 -5.78 -5.03 -19.34
N GLY A 109 -6.99 -5.46 -19.73
CA GLY A 109 -8.26 -5.07 -19.09
C GLY A 109 -8.39 -5.45 -17.61
N TRP A 110 -7.51 -6.32 -17.08
CA TRP A 110 -7.49 -6.71 -15.67
C TRP A 110 -6.76 -5.69 -14.77
N VAL A 111 -5.91 -4.79 -15.32
CA VAL A 111 -5.07 -3.86 -14.56
C VAL A 111 -5.92 -2.90 -13.73
N ASN A 112 -6.87 -2.21 -14.33
CA ASN A 112 -7.71 -1.24 -13.64
C ASN A 112 -8.64 -1.88 -12.60
N PRO A 113 -9.36 -2.99 -12.86
CA PRO A 113 -10.09 -3.72 -11.84
C PRO A 113 -9.20 -4.18 -10.67
N ALA A 114 -8.00 -4.67 -10.93
CA ALA A 114 -7.07 -5.07 -9.88
C ALA A 114 -6.64 -3.89 -9.00
N LEU A 115 -6.36 -2.72 -9.59
CA LEU A 115 -6.05 -1.50 -8.86
C LEU A 115 -7.20 -1.04 -7.97
N LEU A 116 -8.44 -1.11 -8.45
CA LEU A 116 -9.62 -0.77 -7.65
C LEU A 116 -9.78 -1.71 -6.45
N VAL A 117 -9.65 -3.02 -6.65
CA VAL A 117 -9.78 -4.02 -5.58
C VAL A 117 -8.66 -3.87 -4.56
N LEU A 118 -7.41 -3.76 -5.00
CA LEU A 118 -6.26 -3.62 -4.11
C LEU A 118 -6.28 -2.28 -3.37
N GLY A 119 -6.60 -1.19 -4.04
CA GLY A 119 -6.73 0.14 -3.44
C GLY A 119 -7.87 0.18 -2.41
N GLY A 120 -9.04 -0.34 -2.75
CA GLY A 120 -10.19 -0.43 -1.84
C GLY A 120 -9.89 -1.30 -0.61
N THR A 121 -9.26 -2.46 -0.82
CA THR A 121 -8.84 -3.35 0.28
C THR A 121 -7.80 -2.67 1.18
N GLY A 122 -6.80 -2.02 0.60
CA GLY A 122 -5.78 -1.29 1.34
C GLY A 122 -6.37 -0.17 2.18
N LEU A 123 -7.29 0.61 1.62
CA LEU A 123 -7.99 1.69 2.33
C LEU A 123 -8.84 1.14 3.48
N ALA A 124 -9.68 0.15 3.23
CA ALA A 124 -10.55 -0.45 4.25
C ALA A 124 -9.72 -1.04 5.41
N ALA A 125 -8.64 -1.77 5.10
CA ALA A 125 -7.77 -2.35 6.11
C ALA A 125 -7.01 -1.27 6.91
N THR A 126 -6.61 -0.17 6.28
CA THR A 126 -5.98 0.97 6.95
C THR A 126 -6.94 1.63 7.94
N VAL A 127 -8.15 1.95 7.51
CA VAL A 127 -9.19 2.53 8.38
C VAL A 127 -9.49 1.59 9.56
N THR A 128 -9.67 0.30 9.30
CA THR A 128 -9.91 -0.70 10.34
C THR A 128 -8.77 -0.75 11.36
N SER A 129 -7.52 -0.75 10.91
CA SER A 129 -6.35 -0.79 11.78
C SER A 129 -6.26 0.45 12.68
N VAL A 130 -6.53 1.63 12.14
CA VAL A 130 -6.54 2.90 12.87
C VAL A 130 -7.65 2.92 13.93
N VAL A 131 -8.85 2.51 13.56
CA VAL A 131 -9.99 2.46 14.50
C VAL A 131 -9.72 1.50 15.65
N LEU A 132 -9.23 0.29 15.36
CA LEU A 132 -8.91 -0.70 16.40
C LEU A 132 -7.77 -0.22 17.30
N ALA A 133 -6.75 0.43 16.76
CA ALA A 133 -5.66 1.00 17.53
C ALA A 133 -6.13 2.17 18.43
N ALA A 134 -7.02 3.01 17.93
CA ALA A 134 -7.60 4.12 18.70
C ALA A 134 -8.46 3.60 19.88
N ARG A 135 -9.31 2.60 19.64
CA ARG A 135 -10.11 1.95 20.70
C ARG A 135 -9.22 1.35 21.79
N ALA A 136 -8.22 0.57 21.41
CA ALA A 136 -7.30 -0.04 22.37
C ALA A 136 -6.52 1.00 23.21
N ARG A 137 -6.22 2.18 22.63
CA ARG A 137 -5.61 3.29 23.39
C ARG A 137 -6.59 3.94 24.36
N ALA A 138 -7.85 4.11 23.96
CA ALA A 138 -8.89 4.67 24.82
C ALA A 138 -9.13 3.78 26.05
N GLU A 139 -9.27 2.46 25.85
CA GLU A 139 -9.44 1.48 26.91
C GLU A 139 -8.30 1.52 27.95
N ARG A 140 -7.05 1.57 27.47
CA ARG A 140 -5.87 1.68 28.35
C ARG A 140 -5.87 2.96 29.18
N ARG A 141 -6.34 4.09 28.62
CA ARG A 141 -6.42 5.36 29.34
C ARG A 141 -7.48 5.32 30.42
N VAL A 142 -8.61 4.66 30.18
CA VAL A 142 -9.67 4.48 31.20
C VAL A 142 -9.16 3.60 32.32
N ALA A 143 -8.57 2.44 32.02
CA ALA A 143 -7.99 1.56 33.03
C ALA A 143 -6.97 2.26 33.91
N ALA A 144 -6.02 3.00 33.32
CA ALA A 144 -5.01 3.74 34.08
C ALA A 144 -5.59 4.84 34.99
N ARG A 145 -6.75 5.40 34.66
CA ARG A 145 -7.42 6.38 35.53
C ARG A 145 -8.15 5.71 36.70
N THR A 146 -8.71 4.51 36.49
CA THR A 146 -9.40 3.77 37.55
C THR A 146 -8.39 3.34 38.63
N ASP A 147 -7.24 2.82 38.22
CA ASP A 147 -6.18 2.39 39.14
C ASP A 147 -5.64 3.57 39.98
N ALA A 148 -5.49 4.75 39.39
CA ALA A 148 -4.99 5.94 40.11
C ALA A 148 -6.02 6.57 41.09
N GLY A 149 -7.31 6.22 40.95
CA GLY A 149 -8.37 6.73 41.82
C GLY A 149 -8.63 5.88 43.07
N ASP A 150 -8.15 4.63 43.10
CA ASP A 150 -8.39 3.68 44.21
C ASP A 150 -7.34 3.82 45.32
N ASP A 151 -6.20 4.52 45.04
CA ASP A 151 -5.10 4.71 46.00
C ASP A 151 -5.24 5.99 46.85
N SER A 152 -6.37 6.72 46.76
CA SER A 152 -6.62 7.97 47.53
C SER A 152 -7.76 7.79 48.53
#